data_7aeb9db63309d00ab3f40f2c74706455
#
_entry.id   7aeb9db63309d00ab3f40f2c74706455
#
_cell.length_a   1.000
_cell.length_b   1.000
_cell.length_c   1.000
_cell.angle_alpha   90.00
_cell.angle_beta   90.00
_cell.angle_gamma   90.00
#
_symmetry.space_group_name_H-M   'P 1'
#
loop_
_entity.id
_entity.type
_entity.pdbx_description
1 polymer ?
#
loop_
_entity_poly.entity_id
_entity_poly.type
_entity_poly.pdbx_seq_one_letter_code
_entity_poly.pdbx_strand_id
1 'polypeptide(L)'
;MNAMTMEPVPAKKPYFKNLSRRDYVQKAAQIIAEEGVEAVSIRRLSREMDCSTTTMYRHFRNLDELLFYAELGQLGTYIENLQCCARNWETVWDMHFSIWEEYAKEAFLRPEAYDLLFFRNIDMELGDALKEYYEMFPEAIVDVPPVIKRMLELPGYYERDYSILERMIEMGLMSEPTAKRINHIECNLYLGYFKAVMYARPSEEVAARATQTFLREIREIIAMYLWKDPVYLASCGGTIPESPFTPDSHNRIR
;
A
#
# COMPACT_ATOMS: atom_id res chain seq x y z
N MET A 1 12.77 74.64 8.59
CA MET A 1 12.67 73.41 9.37
C MET A 1 11.39 72.70 8.96
N ASN A 2 11.47 71.77 8.04
CA ASN A 2 10.33 70.96 7.59
C ASN A 2 10.28 69.68 8.39
N ALA A 3 9.24 69.51 9.19
CA ALA A 3 8.94 68.25 9.85
C ALA A 3 8.38 67.29 8.83
N MET A 4 9.17 66.21 8.51
CA MET A 4 8.71 65.10 7.74
C MET A 4 7.77 64.27 8.64
N THR A 5 6.50 64.32 8.38
CA THR A 5 5.50 63.40 8.94
C THR A 5 5.72 62.02 8.31
N MET A 6 6.24 61.09 9.09
CA MET A 6 6.26 59.66 8.72
C MET A 6 4.83 59.12 8.79
N GLU A 7 4.27 58.73 7.65
CA GLU A 7 3.04 57.92 7.61
C GLU A 7 3.27 56.56 8.26
N PRO A 8 2.33 56.05 9.10
CA PRO A 8 2.46 54.74 9.70
C PRO A 8 2.31 53.65 8.64
N VAL A 9 3.30 52.77 8.54
CA VAL A 9 3.24 51.56 7.72
C VAL A 9 2.03 50.72 8.17
N PRO A 10 1.10 50.40 7.28
CA PRO A 10 -0.06 49.60 7.65
C PRO A 10 0.38 48.25 8.17
N ALA A 11 0.02 47.93 9.41
CA ALA A 11 0.22 46.62 10.00
C ALA A 11 -0.50 45.57 9.12
N LYS A 12 0.27 44.69 8.50
CA LYS A 12 -0.29 43.52 7.79
C LYS A 12 -1.17 42.77 8.79
N LYS A 13 -2.49 42.78 8.58
CA LYS A 13 -3.41 41.87 9.30
C LYS A 13 -2.93 40.46 9.08
N PRO A 14 -2.82 39.62 10.12
CA PRO A 14 -2.47 38.22 9.93
C PRO A 14 -3.60 37.57 9.10
N TYR A 15 -3.31 37.28 7.85
CA TYR A 15 -4.19 36.54 6.95
C TYR A 15 -4.08 35.06 7.39
N PHE A 16 -4.86 34.64 8.38
CA PHE A 16 -5.01 33.26 8.74
C PHE A 16 -5.83 32.60 7.64
N LYS A 17 -5.16 32.05 6.63
CA LYS A 17 -5.78 31.08 5.75
C LYS A 17 -6.26 29.93 6.64
N ASN A 18 -7.55 29.66 6.60
CA ASN A 18 -8.12 28.55 7.35
C ASN A 18 -7.81 27.24 6.59
N LEU A 19 -6.53 26.82 6.62
CA LEU A 19 -6.05 25.63 5.96
C LEU A 19 -6.54 24.40 6.72
N SER A 20 -7.14 23.46 6.01
CA SER A 20 -7.58 22.18 6.54
C SER A 20 -6.44 21.15 6.51
N ARG A 21 -6.63 20.04 7.20
CA ARG A 21 -5.73 18.87 7.15
C ARG A 21 -5.56 18.37 5.70
N ARG A 22 -6.67 18.34 4.94
CA ARG A 22 -6.70 17.98 3.52
C ARG A 22 -5.77 18.85 2.66
N ASP A 23 -5.77 20.19 2.87
CA ASP A 23 -4.93 21.08 2.07
C ASP A 23 -3.43 20.78 2.22
N TYR A 24 -3.00 20.44 3.44
CA TYR A 24 -1.61 20.07 3.71
C TYR A 24 -1.25 18.73 3.06
N VAL A 25 -2.14 17.73 3.15
CA VAL A 25 -1.94 16.42 2.53
C VAL A 25 -1.84 16.54 1.00
N GLN A 26 -2.76 17.29 0.37
CA GLN A 26 -2.73 17.54 -1.07
C GLN A 26 -1.44 18.26 -1.51
N LYS A 27 -1.02 19.27 -0.74
CA LYS A 27 0.20 20.01 -1.08
C LYS A 27 1.45 19.16 -0.92
N ALA A 28 1.53 18.34 0.13
CA ALA A 28 2.63 17.40 0.32
C ALA A 28 2.66 16.36 -0.80
N ALA A 29 1.52 15.76 -1.14
CA ALA A 29 1.39 14.80 -2.23
C ALA A 29 1.82 15.39 -3.59
N GLN A 30 1.46 16.64 -3.87
CA GLN A 30 1.91 17.34 -5.07
C GLN A 30 3.44 17.46 -5.11
N ILE A 31 4.08 17.92 -4.02
CA ILE A 31 5.54 18.05 -3.95
C ILE A 31 6.22 16.70 -4.12
N ILE A 32 5.69 15.64 -3.48
CA ILE A 32 6.22 14.28 -3.60
C ILE A 32 6.16 13.81 -5.05
N ALA A 33 5.07 14.02 -5.75
CA ALA A 33 4.90 13.62 -7.13
C ALA A 33 5.85 14.34 -8.09
N GLU A 34 6.17 15.62 -7.82
CA GLU A 34 7.02 16.45 -8.67
C GLU A 34 8.51 16.28 -8.37
N GLU A 35 8.90 16.12 -7.10
CA GLU A 35 10.30 16.26 -6.67
C GLU A 35 10.76 15.17 -5.69
N GLY A 36 9.87 14.24 -5.29
CA GLY A 36 10.15 13.20 -4.31
C GLY A 36 9.92 13.60 -2.85
N VAL A 37 9.89 12.60 -1.97
CA VAL A 37 9.55 12.76 -0.55
C VAL A 37 10.54 13.67 0.20
N GLU A 38 11.83 13.61 -0.14
CA GLU A 38 12.89 14.40 0.47
C GLU A 38 12.74 15.92 0.23
N ALA A 39 11.97 16.30 -0.81
CA ALA A 39 11.68 17.70 -1.11
C ALA A 39 10.65 18.32 -0.18
N VAL A 40 9.90 17.53 0.58
CA VAL A 40 8.88 18.00 1.51
C VAL A 40 9.53 18.41 2.84
N SER A 41 9.27 19.63 3.27
CA SER A 41 9.66 20.10 4.60
C SER A 41 8.62 21.06 5.15
N ILE A 42 8.52 21.14 6.49
CA ILE A 42 7.60 22.05 7.18
C ILE A 42 7.82 23.52 6.73
N ARG A 43 9.09 23.91 6.54
CA ARG A 43 9.43 25.28 6.09
C ARG A 43 8.97 25.54 4.67
N ARG A 44 9.13 24.56 3.77
CA ARG A 44 8.68 24.64 2.39
C ARG A 44 7.16 24.73 2.31
N LEU A 45 6.45 23.84 3.00
CA LEU A 45 5.00 23.84 3.06
C LEU A 45 4.46 25.18 3.59
N SER A 46 5.02 25.66 4.70
CA SER A 46 4.61 26.96 5.28
C SER A 46 4.79 28.12 4.31
N ARG A 47 5.92 28.13 3.57
CA ARG A 47 6.19 29.16 2.57
C ARG A 47 5.24 29.07 1.37
N GLU A 48 5.03 27.89 0.81
CA GLU A 48 4.21 27.70 -0.39
C GLU A 48 2.71 27.82 -0.11
N MET A 49 2.28 27.53 1.13
CA MET A 49 0.88 27.66 1.55
C MET A 49 0.57 28.99 2.22
N ASP A 50 1.57 29.88 2.36
CA ASP A 50 1.46 31.20 3.03
C ASP A 50 0.87 31.07 4.44
N CYS A 51 1.45 30.20 5.25
CA CYS A 51 1.02 29.95 6.64
C CYS A 51 2.21 29.84 7.60
N SER A 52 1.94 29.87 8.90
CA SER A 52 2.99 29.63 9.90
C SER A 52 3.26 28.11 10.08
N THR A 53 4.48 27.77 10.45
CA THR A 53 4.83 26.39 10.82
C THR A 53 3.95 25.86 11.96
N THR A 54 3.56 26.72 12.90
CA THR A 54 2.68 26.40 14.02
C THR A 54 1.29 25.92 13.54
N THR A 55 0.82 26.44 12.39
CA THR A 55 -0.50 26.06 11.86
C THR A 55 -0.51 24.59 11.44
N MET A 56 0.57 24.09 10.83
CA MET A 56 0.70 22.69 10.46
C MET A 56 0.64 21.76 11.70
N TYR A 57 1.32 22.12 12.78
CA TYR A 57 1.32 21.33 14.03
C TYR A 57 -0.03 21.27 14.77
N ARG A 58 -1.03 22.03 14.34
CA ARG A 58 -2.42 21.86 14.81
C ARG A 58 -3.12 20.68 14.14
N HIS A 59 -2.62 20.24 12.99
CA HIS A 59 -3.23 19.19 12.18
C HIS A 59 -2.44 17.88 12.23
N PHE A 60 -1.12 17.95 12.40
CA PHE A 60 -0.21 16.79 12.38
C PHE A 60 0.78 16.88 13.54
N ARG A 61 1.06 15.75 14.17
CA ARG A 61 2.03 15.66 15.29
C ARG A 61 3.44 16.00 14.83
N ASN A 62 3.80 15.56 13.62
CA ASN A 62 5.11 15.77 13.02
C ASN A 62 5.02 15.71 11.48
N LEU A 63 6.17 15.84 10.82
CA LEU A 63 6.25 15.75 9.36
C LEU A 63 5.96 14.32 8.86
N ASP A 64 6.40 13.29 9.59
CA ASP A 64 6.22 11.89 9.18
C ASP A 64 4.74 11.51 9.11
N GLU A 65 3.91 11.98 10.04
CA GLU A 65 2.45 11.81 9.97
C GLU A 65 1.85 12.46 8.72
N LEU A 66 2.26 13.68 8.38
CA LEU A 66 1.81 14.35 7.16
C LEU A 66 2.25 13.59 5.90
N LEU A 67 3.52 13.16 5.83
CA LEU A 67 4.05 12.38 4.73
C LEU A 67 3.32 11.06 4.57
N PHE A 68 3.00 10.40 5.67
CA PHE A 68 2.23 9.16 5.68
C PHE A 68 0.86 9.35 5.01
N TYR A 69 0.11 10.40 5.38
CA TYR A 69 -1.17 10.70 4.71
C TYR A 69 -1.00 11.10 3.25
N ALA A 70 0.07 11.79 2.90
CA ALA A 70 0.35 12.16 1.52
C ALA A 70 0.65 10.93 0.65
N GLU A 71 1.35 9.94 1.21
CA GLU A 71 1.66 8.68 0.52
C GLU A 71 0.48 7.71 0.49
N LEU A 72 -0.48 7.80 1.44
CA LEU A 72 -1.71 6.99 1.38
C LEU A 72 -2.48 7.20 0.07
N GLY A 73 -2.42 8.40 -0.51
CA GLY A 73 -3.00 8.67 -1.82
C GLY A 73 -2.40 7.84 -2.95
N GLN A 74 -1.15 7.42 -2.81
CA GLN A 74 -0.47 6.56 -3.80
C GLN A 74 -0.99 5.12 -3.80
N LEU A 75 -1.57 4.66 -2.68
CA LEU A 75 -2.26 3.37 -2.64
C LEU A 75 -3.50 3.34 -3.55
N GLY A 76 -4.04 4.51 -3.94
CA GLY A 76 -5.15 4.61 -4.90
C GLY A 76 -4.83 3.88 -6.19
N THR A 77 -3.65 4.09 -6.78
CA THR A 77 -3.22 3.40 -8.00
C THR A 77 -3.18 1.88 -7.83
N TYR A 78 -2.62 1.40 -6.71
CA TYR A 78 -2.62 -0.02 -6.39
C TYR A 78 -4.04 -0.59 -6.29
N ILE A 79 -4.95 0.12 -5.61
CA ILE A 79 -6.35 -0.30 -5.44
C ILE A 79 -7.09 -0.30 -6.78
N GLU A 80 -6.91 0.73 -7.61
CA GLU A 80 -7.49 0.81 -8.96
C GLU A 80 -7.01 -0.33 -9.86
N ASN A 81 -5.73 -0.65 -9.81
CA ASN A 81 -5.15 -1.79 -10.54
C ASN A 81 -5.76 -3.10 -10.08
N LEU A 82 -5.87 -3.32 -8.76
CA LEU A 82 -6.54 -4.51 -8.22
C LEU A 82 -8.00 -4.61 -8.65
N GLN A 83 -8.73 -3.50 -8.69
CA GLN A 83 -10.11 -3.48 -9.17
C GLN A 83 -10.21 -3.88 -10.65
N CYS A 84 -9.25 -3.46 -11.46
CA CYS A 84 -9.17 -3.88 -12.86
C CYS A 84 -8.85 -5.38 -12.99
N CYS A 85 -7.87 -5.88 -12.23
CA CYS A 85 -7.51 -7.29 -12.20
C CYS A 85 -8.66 -8.18 -11.73
N ALA A 86 -9.41 -7.73 -10.71
CA ALA A 86 -10.51 -8.50 -10.13
C ALA A 86 -11.62 -8.88 -11.10
N ARG A 87 -11.78 -8.12 -12.20
CA ARG A 87 -12.75 -8.43 -13.27
C ARG A 87 -12.39 -9.69 -14.06
N ASN A 88 -11.13 -10.08 -14.02
CA ASN A 88 -10.59 -11.20 -14.79
C ASN A 88 -10.22 -12.41 -13.92
N TRP A 89 -10.47 -12.37 -12.61
CA TRP A 89 -10.17 -13.49 -11.73
C TRP A 89 -11.14 -14.65 -12.01
N GLU A 90 -10.61 -15.76 -12.43
CA GLU A 90 -11.36 -17.01 -12.58
C GLU A 90 -11.17 -17.90 -11.34
N THR A 91 -9.99 -17.89 -10.75
CA THR A 91 -9.61 -18.72 -9.61
C THR A 91 -9.14 -17.89 -8.43
N VAL A 92 -9.14 -18.49 -7.25
CA VAL A 92 -8.53 -17.88 -6.05
C VAL A 92 -7.02 -17.68 -6.21
N TRP A 93 -6.39 -18.45 -7.10
CA TRP A 93 -4.98 -18.30 -7.43
C TRP A 93 -4.73 -17.04 -8.28
N ASP A 94 -5.62 -16.74 -9.24
CA ASP A 94 -5.55 -15.49 -10.00
C ASP A 94 -5.66 -14.29 -9.07
N MET A 95 -6.58 -14.36 -8.12
CA MET A 95 -6.73 -13.32 -7.08
C MET A 95 -5.44 -13.19 -6.26
N HIS A 96 -4.92 -14.27 -5.71
CA HIS A 96 -3.74 -14.26 -4.85
C HIS A 96 -2.51 -13.69 -5.58
N PHE A 97 -2.22 -14.22 -6.77
CA PHE A 97 -1.04 -13.79 -7.52
C PHE A 97 -1.16 -12.37 -8.06
N SER A 98 -2.34 -11.92 -8.46
CA SER A 98 -2.50 -10.53 -8.91
C SER A 98 -2.41 -9.53 -7.75
N ILE A 99 -2.86 -9.89 -6.55
CA ILE A 99 -2.67 -9.05 -5.35
C ILE A 99 -1.17 -8.86 -5.09
N TRP A 100 -0.40 -9.96 -5.09
CA TRP A 100 1.04 -9.90 -4.92
C TRP A 100 1.76 -9.15 -6.05
N GLU A 101 1.32 -9.38 -7.31
CA GLU A 101 1.91 -8.72 -8.49
C GLU A 101 1.77 -7.21 -8.42
N GLU A 102 0.55 -6.72 -8.23
CA GLU A 102 0.30 -5.28 -8.19
C GLU A 102 0.94 -4.63 -6.94
N TYR A 103 0.93 -5.33 -5.80
CA TYR A 103 1.59 -4.83 -4.60
C TYR A 103 3.12 -4.75 -4.76
N ALA A 104 3.75 -5.82 -5.23
CA ALA A 104 5.20 -5.88 -5.42
C ALA A 104 5.67 -4.89 -6.48
N LYS A 105 4.94 -4.77 -7.60
CA LYS A 105 5.23 -3.83 -8.69
C LYS A 105 5.26 -2.38 -8.19
N GLU A 106 4.23 -1.95 -7.48
CA GLU A 106 4.15 -0.60 -6.94
C GLU A 106 5.19 -0.36 -5.83
N ALA A 107 5.35 -1.32 -4.92
CA ALA A 107 6.29 -1.22 -3.82
C ALA A 107 7.76 -1.22 -4.29
N PHE A 108 8.10 -2.00 -5.30
CA PHE A 108 9.46 -2.04 -5.84
C PHE A 108 9.78 -0.84 -6.72
N LEU A 109 8.75 -0.22 -7.32
CA LEU A 109 8.92 1.02 -8.07
C LEU A 109 9.11 2.24 -7.15
N ARG A 110 8.43 2.24 -6.00
CA ARG A 110 8.43 3.35 -5.02
C ARG A 110 8.72 2.86 -3.60
N PRO A 111 9.90 2.27 -3.36
CA PRO A 111 10.17 1.59 -2.09
C PRO A 111 10.20 2.53 -0.89
N GLU A 112 10.56 3.81 -1.06
CA GLU A 112 10.57 4.79 0.04
C GLU A 112 9.16 5.09 0.56
N ALA A 113 8.18 5.22 -0.35
CA ALA A 113 6.76 5.38 -0.01
C ALA A 113 6.21 4.15 0.74
N TYR A 114 6.50 2.96 0.23
CA TYR A 114 6.04 1.71 0.85
C TYR A 114 6.77 1.38 2.17
N ASP A 115 8.05 1.79 2.31
CA ASP A 115 8.76 1.72 3.60
C ASP A 115 8.08 2.60 4.64
N LEU A 116 7.71 3.82 4.27
CA LEU A 116 6.97 4.75 5.14
C LEU A 116 5.61 4.19 5.55
N LEU A 117 4.84 3.65 4.59
CA LEU A 117 3.47 3.19 4.83
C LEU A 117 3.39 1.88 5.64
N PHE A 118 4.36 0.99 5.48
CA PHE A 118 4.22 -0.39 5.97
C PHE A 118 5.29 -0.83 6.98
N PHE A 119 6.43 -0.13 7.04
CA PHE A 119 7.58 -0.60 7.82
C PHE A 119 8.16 0.41 8.79
N ARG A 120 7.85 1.70 8.64
CA ARG A 120 8.20 2.69 9.67
C ARG A 120 7.20 2.62 10.82
N ASN A 121 7.74 2.76 12.03
CA ASN A 121 6.91 2.79 13.24
C ASN A 121 6.23 4.17 13.35
N ILE A 122 5.10 4.32 12.69
CA ILE A 122 4.20 5.45 12.87
C ILE A 122 3.11 4.94 13.83
N ASP A 123 2.91 5.66 14.97
CA ASP A 123 1.91 5.31 16.00
C ASP A 123 0.47 5.43 15.44
N MET A 124 0.19 4.66 14.38
CA MET A 124 -1.10 4.66 13.69
C MET A 124 -1.28 3.36 12.91
N GLU A 125 -2.43 2.72 13.11
CA GLU A 125 -2.82 1.56 12.33
C GLU A 125 -3.24 1.99 10.91
N LEU A 126 -2.75 1.29 9.89
CA LEU A 126 -3.04 1.63 8.48
C LEU A 126 -4.55 1.67 8.20
N GLY A 127 -5.33 0.73 8.78
CA GLY A 127 -6.77 0.68 8.60
C GLY A 127 -7.48 1.93 9.11
N ASP A 128 -7.07 2.45 10.26
CA ASP A 128 -7.63 3.68 10.82
C ASP A 128 -7.19 4.91 10.02
N ALA A 129 -5.94 4.96 9.61
CA ALA A 129 -5.42 6.02 8.74
C ALA A 129 -6.13 6.07 7.38
N LEU A 130 -6.44 4.92 6.79
CA LEU A 130 -7.23 4.84 5.54
C LEU A 130 -8.66 5.37 5.74
N LYS A 131 -9.31 5.09 6.87
CA LYS A 131 -10.64 5.66 7.17
C LYS A 131 -10.57 7.18 7.24
N GLU A 132 -9.62 7.74 8.01
CA GLU A 132 -9.42 9.19 8.08
C GLU A 132 -9.04 9.79 6.72
N TYR A 133 -8.25 9.08 5.92
CA TYR A 133 -7.90 9.53 4.56
C TYR A 133 -9.14 9.64 3.68
N TYR A 134 -10.03 8.64 3.69
CA TYR A 134 -11.27 8.67 2.91
C TYR A 134 -12.30 9.66 3.45
N GLU A 135 -12.26 10.01 4.73
CA GLU A 135 -13.04 11.14 5.25
C GLU A 135 -12.54 12.49 4.69
N MET A 136 -11.23 12.64 4.53
CA MET A 136 -10.64 13.82 3.91
C MET A 136 -10.82 13.86 2.38
N PHE A 137 -10.81 12.69 1.73
CA PHE A 137 -10.85 12.52 0.28
C PHE A 137 -11.94 11.51 -0.13
N PRO A 138 -13.23 11.86 0.03
CA PRO A 138 -14.32 10.95 -0.31
C PRO A 138 -14.32 10.56 -1.80
N GLU A 139 -13.79 11.41 -2.67
CA GLU A 139 -13.62 11.14 -4.09
C GLU A 139 -12.58 10.06 -4.41
N ALA A 140 -11.69 9.77 -3.47
CA ALA A 140 -10.69 8.71 -3.61
C ALA A 140 -11.23 7.31 -3.23
N ILE A 141 -12.48 7.24 -2.77
CA ILE A 141 -13.13 5.97 -2.48
C ILE A 141 -13.41 5.26 -3.80
N VAL A 142 -12.67 4.19 -4.04
CA VAL A 142 -12.87 3.30 -5.17
C VAL A 142 -13.78 2.14 -4.72
N ASP A 143 -14.66 1.68 -5.61
CA ASP A 143 -15.47 0.47 -5.35
C ASP A 143 -14.54 -0.76 -5.37
N VAL A 144 -14.08 -1.17 -4.20
CA VAL A 144 -13.13 -2.29 -4.04
C VAL A 144 -13.89 -3.59 -3.80
N PRO A 145 -13.46 -4.70 -4.40
CA PRO A 145 -14.00 -6.01 -4.06
C PRO A 145 -13.98 -6.26 -2.55
N PRO A 146 -15.04 -6.89 -1.98
CA PRO A 146 -15.14 -7.09 -0.52
C PRO A 146 -13.92 -7.77 0.11
N VAL A 147 -13.29 -8.68 -0.62
CA VAL A 147 -12.07 -9.37 -0.17
C VAL A 147 -10.89 -8.40 -0.01
N ILE A 148 -10.73 -7.48 -0.95
CA ILE A 148 -9.67 -6.46 -0.89
C ILE A 148 -9.96 -5.46 0.23
N LYS A 149 -11.22 -5.04 0.38
CA LYS A 149 -11.63 -4.16 1.47
C LYS A 149 -11.28 -4.77 2.83
N ARG A 150 -11.65 -6.03 3.06
CA ARG A 150 -11.33 -6.76 4.29
C ARG A 150 -9.82 -6.83 4.52
N MET A 151 -9.05 -7.16 3.48
CA MET A 151 -7.58 -7.21 3.55
C MET A 151 -7.00 -5.85 3.99
N LEU A 152 -7.44 -4.74 3.41
CA LEU A 152 -6.93 -3.40 3.72
C LEU A 152 -7.27 -2.94 5.15
N GLU A 153 -8.34 -3.46 5.75
CA GLU A 153 -8.74 -3.16 7.12
C GLU A 153 -7.88 -3.87 8.18
N LEU A 154 -7.07 -4.86 7.78
CA LEU A 154 -6.22 -5.62 8.70
C LEU A 154 -4.93 -4.83 9.03
N PRO A 155 -4.47 -4.88 10.30
CA PRO A 155 -3.41 -4.02 10.78
C PRO A 155 -2.06 -4.36 10.18
N GLY A 156 -1.73 -5.64 10.14
CA GLY A 156 -0.40 -6.12 9.80
C GLY A 156 -0.29 -6.58 8.34
N TYR A 157 0.92 -6.54 7.85
CA TYR A 157 1.28 -7.02 6.55
C TYR A 157 1.10 -8.56 6.42
N TYR A 158 1.47 -9.31 7.47
CA TYR A 158 1.27 -10.76 7.54
C TYR A 158 -0.22 -11.13 7.63
N GLU A 159 -1.01 -10.40 8.38
CA GLU A 159 -2.44 -10.61 8.54
C GLU A 159 -3.19 -10.35 7.23
N ARG A 160 -2.75 -9.35 6.45
CA ARG A 160 -3.33 -9.05 5.14
C ARG A 160 -3.14 -10.18 4.15
N ASP A 161 -1.93 -10.69 4.01
CA ASP A 161 -1.66 -11.82 3.12
C ASP A 161 -2.38 -13.08 3.61
N TYR A 162 -2.31 -13.37 4.92
CA TYR A 162 -2.98 -14.53 5.49
C TYR A 162 -4.50 -14.53 5.23
N SER A 163 -5.14 -13.36 5.23
CA SER A 163 -6.59 -13.25 4.97
C SER A 163 -7.02 -13.74 3.59
N ILE A 164 -6.11 -13.70 2.62
CA ILE A 164 -6.34 -14.26 1.28
C ILE A 164 -6.22 -15.78 1.31
N LEU A 165 -5.23 -16.30 2.03
CA LEU A 165 -5.03 -17.74 2.20
C LEU A 165 -6.14 -18.40 3.05
N GLU A 166 -6.74 -17.70 4.01
CA GLU A 166 -7.90 -18.18 4.77
C GLU A 166 -9.04 -18.60 3.86
N ARG A 167 -9.31 -17.86 2.80
CA ARG A 167 -10.31 -18.23 1.80
C ARG A 167 -10.00 -19.58 1.14
N MET A 168 -8.72 -19.85 0.88
CA MET A 168 -8.30 -21.13 0.28
C MET A 168 -8.48 -22.29 1.27
N ILE A 169 -8.29 -22.04 2.58
CA ILE A 169 -8.59 -23.03 3.64
C ILE A 169 -10.10 -23.30 3.66
N GLU A 170 -10.95 -22.26 3.65
CA GLU A 170 -12.42 -22.39 3.62
C GLU A 170 -12.92 -23.18 2.41
N MET A 171 -12.24 -23.06 1.26
CA MET A 171 -12.54 -23.80 0.04
C MET A 171 -11.96 -25.23 0.04
N GLY A 172 -11.21 -25.62 1.06
CA GLY A 172 -10.60 -26.95 1.15
C GLY A 172 -9.43 -27.16 0.19
N LEU A 173 -8.78 -26.09 -0.24
CA LEU A 173 -7.63 -26.15 -1.16
C LEU A 173 -6.30 -26.34 -0.45
N MET A 174 -6.24 -26.11 0.86
CA MET A 174 -5.07 -26.36 1.68
C MET A 174 -5.43 -26.49 3.16
N SER A 175 -4.55 -27.08 3.94
CA SER A 175 -4.66 -27.08 5.39
C SER A 175 -4.17 -25.77 6.01
N GLU A 176 -4.69 -25.42 7.18
CA GLU A 176 -4.25 -24.25 7.94
C GLU A 176 -2.73 -24.23 8.24
N PRO A 177 -2.08 -25.35 8.62
CA PRO A 177 -0.61 -25.37 8.80
C PRO A 177 0.14 -25.04 7.51
N THR A 178 -0.35 -25.49 6.36
CA THR A 178 0.24 -25.18 5.05
C THR A 178 0.08 -23.72 4.72
N ALA A 179 -1.12 -23.14 4.90
CA ALA A 179 -1.38 -21.72 4.68
C ALA A 179 -0.46 -20.84 5.54
N LYS A 180 -0.35 -21.12 6.84
CA LYS A 180 0.56 -20.39 7.74
C LYS A 180 2.03 -20.45 7.30
N ARG A 181 2.46 -21.61 6.79
CA ARG A 181 3.81 -21.77 6.28
C ARG A 181 4.04 -20.98 5.00
N ILE A 182 3.10 -21.02 4.06
CA ILE A 182 3.14 -20.27 2.81
C ILE A 182 3.18 -18.77 3.14
N ASN A 183 2.24 -18.25 3.92
CA ASN A 183 2.20 -16.85 4.36
C ASN A 183 3.55 -16.39 4.93
N HIS A 184 4.11 -17.16 5.86
CA HIS A 184 5.41 -16.81 6.45
C HIS A 184 6.53 -16.73 5.41
N ILE A 185 6.57 -17.65 4.44
CA ILE A 185 7.63 -17.70 3.43
C ILE A 185 7.45 -16.56 2.42
N GLU A 186 6.24 -16.35 1.90
CA GLU A 186 5.94 -15.29 0.92
C GLU A 186 6.25 -13.91 1.48
N CYS A 187 5.79 -13.64 2.69
CA CYS A 187 6.05 -12.37 3.35
C CYS A 187 7.54 -12.11 3.58
N ASN A 188 8.32 -13.12 4.01
CA ASN A 188 9.77 -12.95 4.20
C ASN A 188 10.53 -12.85 2.87
N LEU A 189 10.09 -13.60 1.86
CA LEU A 189 10.66 -13.52 0.52
C LEU A 189 10.45 -12.13 -0.08
N TYR A 190 9.22 -11.60 0.00
CA TYR A 190 8.91 -10.24 -0.41
C TYR A 190 9.80 -9.22 0.29
N LEU A 191 9.95 -9.30 1.63
CA LEU A 191 10.81 -8.40 2.39
C LEU A 191 12.25 -8.44 1.92
N GLY A 192 12.77 -9.63 1.56
CA GLY A 192 14.09 -9.79 0.97
C GLY A 192 14.25 -9.04 -0.35
N TYR A 193 13.30 -9.22 -1.28
CA TYR A 193 13.27 -8.49 -2.56
C TYR A 193 13.11 -6.98 -2.36
N PHE A 194 12.19 -6.58 -1.48
CA PHE A 194 11.93 -5.17 -1.18
C PHE A 194 13.21 -4.46 -0.71
N LYS A 195 13.92 -5.03 0.26
CA LYS A 195 15.19 -4.46 0.74
C LYS A 195 16.28 -4.48 -0.32
N ALA A 196 16.36 -5.52 -1.14
CA ALA A 196 17.32 -5.59 -2.25
C ALA A 196 17.08 -4.48 -3.27
N VAL A 197 15.81 -4.21 -3.63
CA VAL A 197 15.44 -3.13 -4.55
C VAL A 197 15.74 -1.76 -3.97
N MET A 198 15.43 -1.53 -2.68
CA MET A 198 15.77 -0.27 -2.01
C MET A 198 17.26 0.07 -2.11
N TYR A 199 18.14 -0.93 -1.99
CA TYR A 199 19.60 -0.72 -2.08
C TYR A 199 20.12 -0.62 -3.52
N ALA A 200 19.41 -1.18 -4.50
CA ALA A 200 19.85 -1.25 -5.90
C ALA A 200 19.57 0.02 -6.72
N ARG A 201 19.05 1.09 -6.14
CA ARG A 201 18.48 2.26 -6.84
C ARG A 201 17.30 1.87 -7.72
N PRO A 202 16.07 2.08 -7.25
CA PRO A 202 14.84 1.69 -7.95
C PRO A 202 14.78 2.25 -9.37
N SER A 203 14.36 1.41 -10.31
CA SER A 203 14.02 1.78 -11.68
C SER A 203 12.91 0.85 -12.15
N GLU A 204 12.20 1.23 -13.21
CA GLU A 204 11.15 0.37 -13.79
C GLU A 204 11.69 -1.02 -14.15
N GLU A 205 12.89 -1.11 -14.72
CA GLU A 205 13.50 -2.39 -15.09
C GLU A 205 13.85 -3.23 -13.86
N VAL A 206 14.43 -2.62 -12.83
CA VAL A 206 14.75 -3.32 -11.55
C VAL A 206 13.49 -3.80 -10.87
N ALA A 207 12.47 -2.94 -10.76
CA ALA A 207 11.18 -3.28 -10.16
C ALA A 207 10.48 -4.42 -10.92
N ALA A 208 10.38 -4.33 -12.24
CA ALA A 208 9.76 -5.34 -13.07
C ALA A 208 10.46 -6.71 -12.95
N ARG A 209 11.79 -6.73 -13.01
CA ARG A 209 12.57 -7.97 -12.85
C ARG A 209 12.41 -8.59 -11.46
N ALA A 210 12.44 -7.77 -10.40
CA ALA A 210 12.25 -8.23 -9.05
C ALA A 210 10.84 -8.82 -8.85
N THR A 211 9.80 -8.14 -9.36
CA THR A 211 8.41 -8.61 -9.32
C THR A 211 8.25 -9.96 -10.03
N GLN A 212 8.75 -10.08 -11.26
CA GLN A 212 8.66 -11.33 -12.03
C GLN A 212 9.37 -12.49 -11.33
N THR A 213 10.56 -12.23 -10.77
CA THR A 213 11.32 -13.26 -10.07
C THR A 213 10.61 -13.68 -8.78
N PHE A 214 10.15 -12.73 -8.00
CA PHE A 214 9.37 -12.98 -6.78
C PHE A 214 8.12 -13.82 -7.07
N LEU A 215 7.31 -13.43 -8.07
CA LEU A 215 6.09 -14.17 -8.44
C LEU A 215 6.37 -15.59 -8.92
N ARG A 216 7.44 -15.80 -9.65
CA ARG A 216 7.86 -17.16 -10.04
C ARG A 216 8.19 -18.00 -8.82
N GLU A 217 8.98 -17.47 -7.90
CA GLU A 217 9.42 -18.19 -6.71
C GLU A 217 8.26 -18.50 -5.76
N ILE A 218 7.32 -17.58 -5.53
CA ILE A 218 6.15 -17.91 -4.71
C ILE A 218 5.26 -18.98 -5.36
N ARG A 219 5.10 -18.99 -6.68
CA ARG A 219 4.37 -20.07 -7.39
C ARG A 219 5.02 -21.42 -7.18
N GLU A 220 6.34 -21.51 -7.31
CA GLU A 220 7.10 -22.73 -7.08
C GLU A 220 6.98 -23.21 -5.63
N ILE A 221 7.09 -22.30 -4.68
CA ILE A 221 6.97 -22.58 -3.24
C ILE A 221 5.56 -23.10 -2.91
N ILE A 222 4.51 -22.41 -3.35
CA ILE A 222 3.12 -22.81 -3.11
C ILE A 222 2.89 -24.22 -3.67
N ALA A 223 3.25 -24.45 -4.93
CA ALA A 223 3.09 -25.77 -5.57
C ALA A 223 3.76 -26.87 -4.76
N MET A 224 4.99 -26.63 -4.30
CA MET A 224 5.79 -27.57 -3.51
C MET A 224 5.11 -27.95 -2.17
N TYR A 225 4.41 -26.98 -1.53
CA TYR A 225 3.67 -27.22 -0.29
C TYR A 225 2.33 -27.91 -0.55
N LEU A 226 1.59 -27.50 -1.59
CA LEU A 226 0.31 -28.10 -1.97
C LEU A 226 0.46 -29.57 -2.34
N TRP A 227 1.50 -29.94 -3.08
CA TRP A 227 1.75 -31.33 -3.45
C TRP A 227 2.07 -32.26 -2.27
N LYS A 228 2.26 -31.72 -1.08
CA LYS A 228 2.46 -32.44 0.17
C LYS A 228 1.32 -32.25 1.16
N ASP A 229 0.35 -31.39 0.84
CA ASP A 229 -0.76 -31.07 1.73
C ASP A 229 -1.86 -32.12 1.61
N PRO A 230 -2.27 -32.79 2.69
CA PRO A 230 -3.26 -33.86 2.64
C PRO A 230 -4.65 -33.35 2.25
N VAL A 231 -5.00 -32.11 2.59
CA VAL A 231 -6.29 -31.49 2.22
C VAL A 231 -6.32 -31.25 0.71
N TYR A 232 -5.27 -30.65 0.17
CA TYR A 232 -5.14 -30.42 -1.26
C TYR A 232 -5.15 -31.74 -2.06
N LEU A 233 -4.39 -32.73 -1.64
CA LEU A 233 -4.34 -34.05 -2.29
C LEU A 233 -5.70 -34.75 -2.28
N ALA A 234 -6.46 -34.62 -1.18
CA ALA A 234 -7.81 -35.16 -1.10
C ALA A 234 -8.77 -34.44 -2.07
N SER A 235 -8.65 -33.11 -2.22
CA SER A 235 -9.46 -32.33 -3.17
C SER A 235 -9.21 -32.73 -4.63
N CYS A 236 -7.98 -33.15 -4.96
CA CYS A 236 -7.59 -33.62 -6.28
C CYS A 236 -7.90 -35.12 -6.53
N GLY A 237 -8.64 -35.79 -5.65
CA GLY A 237 -8.95 -37.23 -5.78
C GLY A 237 -7.73 -38.11 -5.66
N GLY A 238 -6.68 -37.66 -4.99
CA GLY A 238 -5.41 -38.37 -4.77
C GLY A 238 -4.44 -38.34 -5.95
N THR A 239 -4.76 -37.65 -7.04
CA THR A 239 -3.86 -37.47 -8.18
C THR A 239 -3.22 -36.07 -8.12
N ILE A 240 -1.90 -36.01 -8.15
CA ILE A 240 -1.15 -34.75 -8.18
C ILE A 240 -1.30 -34.12 -9.58
N PRO A 241 -1.94 -32.96 -9.73
CA PRO A 241 -2.04 -32.29 -11.03
C PRO A 241 -0.67 -31.75 -11.48
N GLU A 242 -0.52 -31.55 -12.79
CA GLU A 242 0.68 -30.96 -13.37
C GLU A 242 0.93 -29.53 -12.83
N SER A 243 -0.16 -28.79 -12.62
CA SER A 243 -0.14 -27.48 -11.97
C SER A 243 -1.32 -27.35 -11.01
N PRO A 244 -1.10 -26.89 -9.76
CA PRO A 244 -2.17 -26.64 -8.81
C PRO A 244 -3.00 -25.39 -9.14
N PHE A 245 -2.57 -24.58 -10.11
CA PHE A 245 -3.15 -23.29 -10.44
C PHE A 245 -4.09 -23.33 -11.66
N THR A 246 -4.18 -24.48 -12.34
CA THR A 246 -5.09 -24.67 -13.45
C THR A 246 -6.54 -24.55 -12.99
N PRO A 247 -7.40 -23.76 -13.67
CA PRO A 247 -8.80 -23.61 -13.30
C PRO A 247 -9.54 -24.94 -13.28
N ASP A 248 -10.14 -25.25 -12.15
CA ASP A 248 -11.00 -26.43 -11.96
C ASP A 248 -12.25 -26.05 -11.13
N SER A 249 -13.14 -27.01 -10.86
CA SER A 249 -14.37 -26.76 -10.12
C SER A 249 -14.16 -26.38 -8.64
N HIS A 250 -12.97 -26.64 -8.07
CA HIS A 250 -12.69 -26.42 -6.65
C HIS A 250 -12.07 -25.05 -6.38
N ASN A 251 -11.26 -24.52 -7.32
CA ASN A 251 -10.52 -23.29 -7.14
C ASN A 251 -11.12 -22.07 -7.82
N ARG A 252 -12.28 -22.20 -8.49
CA ARG A 252 -12.98 -21.09 -9.14
C ARG A 252 -13.61 -20.13 -8.11
N ILE A 253 -13.49 -18.85 -8.39
CA ILE A 253 -14.20 -17.79 -7.66
C ILE A 253 -15.66 -17.82 -8.15
N ARG A 254 -16.60 -18.06 -7.23
CA ARG A 254 -18.04 -18.03 -7.48
C ARG A 254 -18.59 -16.65 -7.23
#